data_c4d1b3dd9d46c2a52f94cc76f7794cf7
#
_entry.id   c4d1b3dd9d46c2a52f94cc76f7794cf7
#
_cell.length_a   1.000
_cell.length_b   1.000
_cell.length_c   1.000
_cell.angle_alpha   90.00
_cell.angle_beta   90.00
_cell.angle_gamma   90.00
#
_symmetry.space_group_name_H-M   'P 1'
#
loop_
_entity.id
_entity.type
_entity.pdbx_description
1 polymer ?
#
loop_
_entity_poly.entity_id
_entity_poly.type
_entity_poly.pdbx_seq_one_letter_code
_entity_poly.pdbx_strand_id
1 'polypeptide(L)'
;MKRKLTDAVIRSINPLDERKIYPADYPGLELWVNPGGTKTWYKQYRVKGKKIPDRFRLGNYPQITIRDAELRAKKIDNDLFLGKDPKEKEVTEIEKLTLGDAINKFYEEEFNESSPYYSKATIKGFRAMMKCWIFRKSSDGDIMQRLSVVKDLQYTKLCKIKNKDVEILHKTISKRAPYVANRTIQYLRMFWNTFVKSKDNPFKLEARKLNTEKEYLDFLNPTELKRVYAIAFRKDKITGRFLTSHYKKYGLSVVACAEISLMLTTGRRTRGEVGSLQWKNYLSGYKPSFKYEKTKTSKKTKVVQFRIGKNAVEVLQTIQRDKFNNPKSKF
;
A
#
# COMPACT_ATOMS: atom_id res chain seq x y z
N MET A 1 11.80 -36.89 -29.28
CA MET A 1 10.41 -37.20 -28.87
C MET A 1 9.97 -36.27 -27.76
N LYS A 2 8.89 -35.48 -27.94
CA LYS A 2 8.31 -34.68 -26.86
C LYS A 2 7.63 -35.62 -25.86
N ARG A 3 8.11 -35.67 -24.63
CA ARG A 3 7.48 -36.50 -23.58
C ARG A 3 6.07 -35.96 -23.31
N LYS A 4 5.08 -36.83 -23.36
CA LYS A 4 3.70 -36.53 -23.01
C LYS A 4 3.62 -36.11 -21.57
N LEU A 5 2.99 -34.97 -21.27
CA LEU A 5 2.76 -34.51 -19.91
C LEU A 5 1.69 -35.40 -19.25
N THR A 6 2.09 -36.16 -18.26
CA THR A 6 1.18 -36.92 -17.40
C THR A 6 1.33 -36.43 -15.96
N ASP A 7 0.36 -36.71 -15.08
CA ASP A 7 0.45 -36.32 -13.66
C ASP A 7 1.71 -36.83 -12.99
N ALA A 8 2.17 -38.05 -13.35
CA ALA A 8 3.42 -38.60 -12.86
C ALA A 8 4.64 -37.77 -13.28
N VAL A 9 4.68 -37.38 -14.58
CA VAL A 9 5.73 -36.51 -15.12
C VAL A 9 5.68 -35.13 -14.45
N ILE A 10 4.49 -34.55 -14.27
CA ILE A 10 4.34 -33.23 -13.66
C ILE A 10 4.84 -33.25 -12.22
N ARG A 11 4.58 -34.30 -11.46
CA ARG A 11 5.10 -34.47 -10.08
C ARG A 11 6.62 -34.50 -10.04
N SER A 12 7.24 -35.21 -10.98
CA SER A 12 8.71 -35.36 -11.03
C SER A 12 9.46 -34.12 -11.53
N ILE A 13 8.77 -33.08 -12.05
CA ILE A 13 9.43 -31.85 -12.47
C ILE A 13 9.91 -31.07 -11.25
N ASN A 14 11.21 -30.94 -11.11
CA ASN A 14 11.84 -30.08 -10.09
C ASN A 14 11.87 -28.63 -10.57
N PRO A 15 11.74 -27.64 -9.66
CA PRO A 15 11.93 -26.23 -9.99
C PRO A 15 13.37 -26.00 -10.46
N LEU A 16 13.51 -25.10 -11.43
CA LEU A 16 14.78 -24.62 -11.95
C LEU A 16 15.00 -23.19 -11.48
N ASP A 17 16.21 -22.68 -11.65
CA ASP A 17 16.53 -21.28 -11.29
C ASP A 17 15.73 -20.27 -12.09
N GLU A 18 15.26 -20.66 -13.28
CA GLU A 18 14.41 -19.85 -14.13
C GLU A 18 13.03 -20.49 -14.36
N ARG A 19 12.05 -19.65 -14.72
CA ARG A 19 10.72 -20.14 -15.13
C ARG A 19 10.82 -20.99 -16.38
N LYS A 20 10.25 -22.19 -16.34
CA LYS A 20 10.16 -23.09 -17.48
C LYS A 20 8.71 -23.37 -17.90
N ILE A 21 8.47 -23.39 -19.18
CA ILE A 21 7.15 -23.63 -19.78
C ILE A 21 7.15 -25.02 -20.43
N TYR A 22 6.18 -25.84 -20.06
CA TYR A 22 5.97 -27.18 -20.60
C TYR A 22 4.65 -27.20 -21.37
N PRO A 23 4.67 -27.39 -22.71
CA PRO A 23 3.44 -27.51 -23.48
C PRO A 23 2.76 -28.84 -23.16
N ALA A 24 1.44 -28.86 -23.01
CA ALA A 24 0.63 -30.06 -22.89
C ALA A 24 0.15 -30.52 -24.27
N ASP A 25 -0.46 -31.73 -24.33
CA ASP A 25 -0.99 -32.28 -25.61
C ASP A 25 -2.15 -31.46 -26.16
N TYR A 26 -2.94 -30.83 -25.29
CA TYR A 26 -4.03 -29.97 -25.71
C TYR A 26 -3.50 -28.65 -26.29
N PRO A 27 -3.98 -28.22 -27.48
CA PRO A 27 -3.48 -27.03 -28.16
C PRO A 27 -3.51 -25.77 -27.27
N GLY A 28 -2.36 -25.11 -27.13
CA GLY A 28 -2.22 -23.89 -26.34
C GLY A 28 -2.32 -24.09 -24.84
N LEU A 29 -2.38 -25.31 -24.31
CA LEU A 29 -2.31 -25.58 -22.87
C LEU A 29 -0.85 -25.68 -22.44
N GLU A 30 -0.47 -24.90 -21.45
CA GLU A 30 0.91 -24.77 -20.96
C GLU A 30 0.95 -24.95 -19.44
N LEU A 31 1.92 -25.71 -18.94
CA LEU A 31 2.28 -25.74 -17.53
C LEU A 31 3.51 -24.88 -17.27
N TRP A 32 3.36 -23.88 -16.44
CA TRP A 32 4.44 -22.99 -16.04
C TRP A 32 4.97 -23.41 -14.68
N VAL A 33 6.26 -23.72 -14.60
CA VAL A 33 6.96 -24.05 -13.37
C VAL A 33 7.86 -22.87 -13.00
N ASN A 34 7.57 -22.25 -11.88
CA ASN A 34 8.35 -21.11 -11.36
C ASN A 34 9.52 -21.60 -10.51
N PRO A 35 10.57 -20.76 -10.32
CA PRO A 35 11.72 -21.10 -9.46
C PRO A 35 11.33 -21.47 -8.03
N GLY A 36 10.25 -20.91 -7.50
CA GLY A 36 9.71 -21.26 -6.18
C GLY A 36 8.89 -22.55 -6.15
N GLY A 37 8.94 -23.40 -7.18
CA GLY A 37 8.25 -24.69 -7.24
C GLY A 37 6.76 -24.63 -7.57
N THR A 38 6.16 -23.44 -7.68
CA THR A 38 4.75 -23.32 -8.02
C THR A 38 4.51 -23.70 -9.48
N LYS A 39 3.60 -24.64 -9.69
CA LYS A 39 3.20 -25.14 -11.02
C LYS A 39 1.83 -24.57 -11.35
N THR A 40 1.71 -23.82 -12.45
CA THR A 40 0.46 -23.12 -12.83
C THR A 40 0.09 -23.42 -14.26
N TRP A 41 -1.17 -23.79 -14.48
CA TRP A 41 -1.74 -24.01 -15.81
C TRP A 41 -2.16 -22.72 -16.46
N TYR A 42 -1.81 -22.57 -17.75
CA TYR A 42 -2.21 -21.47 -18.61
C TYR A 42 -2.76 -22.01 -19.93
N LYS A 43 -3.78 -21.34 -20.46
CA LYS A 43 -4.27 -21.52 -21.82
C LYS A 43 -3.84 -20.34 -22.66
N GLN A 44 -3.00 -20.58 -23.65
CA GLN A 44 -2.69 -19.61 -24.69
C GLN A 44 -3.82 -19.61 -25.72
N TYR A 45 -4.31 -18.44 -26.11
CA TYR A 45 -5.38 -18.28 -27.08
C TYR A 45 -5.21 -16.98 -27.86
N ARG A 46 -5.91 -16.88 -28.99
CA ARG A 46 -5.90 -15.68 -29.82
C ARG A 46 -7.34 -15.22 -30.07
N VAL A 47 -7.62 -13.97 -29.70
CA VAL A 47 -8.90 -13.32 -30.01
C VAL A 47 -8.87 -12.85 -31.47
N LYS A 48 -9.97 -13.03 -32.22
CA LYS A 48 -10.11 -12.55 -33.59
C LYS A 48 -9.83 -11.04 -33.65
N GLY A 49 -8.90 -10.62 -34.52
CA GLY A 49 -8.47 -9.23 -34.67
C GLY A 49 -7.26 -8.80 -33.80
N LYS A 50 -6.80 -9.63 -32.85
CA LYS A 50 -5.55 -9.33 -32.11
C LYS A 50 -4.35 -10.02 -32.75
N LYS A 51 -3.25 -9.28 -32.98
CA LYS A 51 -2.00 -9.82 -33.56
C LYS A 51 -1.23 -10.74 -32.59
N ILE A 52 -1.28 -10.46 -31.29
CA ILE A 52 -0.51 -11.16 -30.25
C ILE A 52 -1.44 -12.12 -29.50
N PRO A 53 -1.04 -13.41 -29.30
CA PRO A 53 -1.79 -14.34 -28.48
C PRO A 53 -1.80 -13.88 -27.00
N ASP A 54 -2.90 -14.12 -26.33
CA ASP A 54 -3.08 -13.84 -24.91
C ASP A 54 -3.03 -15.15 -24.10
N ARG A 55 -2.93 -15.06 -22.76
CA ARG A 55 -2.90 -16.21 -21.87
C ARG A 55 -3.92 -16.06 -20.77
N PHE A 56 -4.67 -17.14 -20.53
CA PHE A 56 -5.63 -17.25 -19.44
C PHE A 56 -5.11 -18.22 -18.38
N ARG A 57 -5.08 -17.77 -17.12
CA ARG A 57 -4.66 -18.61 -16.00
C ARG A 57 -5.79 -19.55 -15.61
N LEU A 58 -5.54 -20.86 -15.66
CA LEU A 58 -6.53 -21.89 -15.32
C LEU A 58 -6.50 -22.26 -13.82
N GLY A 59 -5.33 -22.17 -13.20
CA GLY A 59 -5.11 -22.45 -11.78
C GLY A 59 -3.83 -23.23 -11.50
N ASN A 60 -3.62 -23.60 -10.25
CA ASN A 60 -2.39 -24.24 -9.81
C ASN A 60 -2.54 -25.78 -9.76
N TYR A 61 -1.49 -26.47 -10.15
CA TYR A 61 -1.31 -27.88 -9.87
C TYR A 61 -0.78 -28.05 -8.40
N PRO A 62 -1.22 -29.04 -7.63
CA PRO A 62 -2.06 -30.18 -7.98
C PRO A 62 -3.57 -29.95 -7.85
N GLN A 63 -4.03 -28.76 -7.41
CA GLN A 63 -5.46 -28.45 -7.24
C GLN A 63 -6.23 -28.65 -8.56
N ILE A 64 -5.59 -28.35 -9.69
CA ILE A 64 -6.12 -28.59 -11.04
C ILE A 64 -5.24 -29.64 -11.69
N THR A 65 -5.80 -30.81 -11.92
CA THR A 65 -5.13 -31.90 -12.66
C THR A 65 -5.00 -31.55 -14.14
N ILE A 66 -4.20 -32.29 -14.89
CA ILE A 66 -4.08 -32.10 -16.33
C ILE A 66 -5.44 -32.25 -17.03
N ARG A 67 -6.26 -33.21 -16.62
CA ARG A 67 -7.59 -33.46 -17.15
C ARG A 67 -8.53 -32.27 -16.92
N ASP A 68 -8.50 -31.69 -15.72
CA ASP A 68 -9.30 -30.50 -15.39
C ASP A 68 -8.83 -29.27 -16.18
N ALA A 69 -7.51 -29.13 -16.37
CA ALA A 69 -6.93 -28.08 -17.17
C ALA A 69 -7.37 -28.18 -18.66
N GLU A 70 -7.40 -29.39 -19.21
CA GLU A 70 -7.90 -29.64 -20.55
C GLU A 70 -9.37 -29.32 -20.72
N LEU A 71 -10.22 -29.72 -19.75
CA LEU A 71 -11.64 -29.39 -19.73
C LEU A 71 -11.87 -27.87 -19.70
N ARG A 72 -11.13 -27.16 -18.87
CA ARG A 72 -11.18 -25.69 -18.81
C ARG A 72 -10.70 -25.04 -20.08
N ALA A 73 -9.64 -25.58 -20.68
CA ALA A 73 -9.12 -25.09 -21.97
C ALA A 73 -10.14 -25.28 -23.10
N LYS A 74 -10.84 -26.41 -23.15
CA LYS A 74 -11.96 -26.66 -24.09
C LYS A 74 -13.07 -25.66 -23.96
N LYS A 75 -13.43 -25.32 -22.70
CA LYS A 75 -14.47 -24.30 -22.45
C LYS A 75 -14.06 -22.93 -22.99
N ILE A 76 -12.78 -22.55 -22.81
CA ILE A 76 -12.24 -21.32 -23.38
C ILE A 76 -12.30 -21.32 -24.90
N ASP A 77 -11.93 -22.43 -25.55
CA ASP A 77 -11.98 -22.50 -27.00
C ASP A 77 -13.42 -22.43 -27.55
N ASN A 78 -14.40 -23.01 -26.84
CA ASN A 78 -15.82 -22.85 -27.15
C ASN A 78 -16.31 -21.42 -27.00
N ASP A 79 -15.91 -20.72 -25.91
CA ASP A 79 -16.26 -19.31 -25.69
C ASP A 79 -15.66 -18.42 -26.80
N LEU A 80 -14.42 -18.70 -27.25
CA LEU A 80 -13.77 -18.01 -28.36
C LEU A 80 -14.45 -18.27 -29.69
N PHE A 81 -14.88 -19.50 -29.92
CA PHE A 81 -15.64 -19.87 -31.14
C PHE A 81 -16.96 -19.10 -31.23
N LEU A 82 -17.60 -18.86 -30.08
CA LEU A 82 -18.80 -18.00 -29.93
C LEU A 82 -18.50 -16.50 -29.99
N GLY A 83 -17.25 -16.12 -30.28
CA GLY A 83 -16.82 -14.71 -30.33
C GLY A 83 -16.66 -14.03 -29.00
N LYS A 84 -16.65 -14.78 -27.88
CA LYS A 84 -16.51 -14.28 -26.53
C LYS A 84 -15.05 -14.34 -26.07
N ASP A 85 -14.46 -13.22 -25.67
CA ASP A 85 -13.13 -13.24 -25.03
C ASP A 85 -13.30 -13.72 -23.58
N PRO A 86 -12.64 -14.81 -23.13
CA PRO A 86 -12.76 -15.32 -21.76
C PRO A 86 -12.42 -14.27 -20.69
N LYS A 87 -11.49 -13.37 -20.98
CA LYS A 87 -11.17 -12.25 -20.09
C LYS A 87 -12.23 -11.17 -20.10
N GLU A 88 -12.88 -10.94 -21.24
CA GLU A 88 -13.93 -9.94 -21.39
C GLU A 88 -15.18 -10.29 -20.58
N LYS A 89 -15.52 -11.60 -20.45
CA LYS A 89 -16.67 -12.05 -19.65
C LYS A 89 -16.47 -11.79 -18.15
N GLU A 90 -15.27 -12.02 -17.63
CA GLU A 90 -14.94 -11.74 -16.21
C GLU A 90 -14.94 -10.24 -15.93
N VAL A 91 -14.39 -9.45 -16.82
CA VAL A 91 -14.37 -7.99 -16.78
C VAL A 91 -15.78 -7.41 -16.92
N THR A 92 -16.63 -7.99 -17.78
CA THR A 92 -18.00 -7.49 -18.05
C THR A 92 -18.90 -7.55 -16.79
N GLU A 93 -18.79 -8.57 -15.96
CA GLU A 93 -19.59 -8.66 -14.74
C GLU A 93 -19.18 -7.60 -13.71
N ILE A 94 -17.88 -7.36 -13.55
CA ILE A 94 -17.38 -6.30 -12.67
C ILE A 94 -17.73 -4.92 -13.20
N GLU A 95 -17.62 -4.71 -14.51
CA GLU A 95 -17.93 -3.43 -15.16
C GLU A 95 -19.42 -3.05 -15.10
N LYS A 96 -20.32 -4.00 -14.88
CA LYS A 96 -21.76 -3.74 -14.64
C LYS A 96 -22.02 -3.18 -13.23
N LEU A 97 -21.11 -3.38 -12.28
CA LEU A 97 -21.25 -2.83 -10.93
C LEU A 97 -21.16 -1.32 -10.95
N THR A 98 -21.82 -0.68 -9.98
CA THR A 98 -21.58 0.73 -9.71
C THR A 98 -20.20 0.92 -9.08
N LEU A 99 -19.64 2.13 -9.16
CA LEU A 99 -18.36 2.41 -8.49
C LEU A 99 -18.42 2.11 -6.99
N GLY A 100 -19.55 2.46 -6.34
CA GLY A 100 -19.75 2.19 -4.91
C GLY A 100 -19.76 0.72 -4.59
N ASP A 101 -20.54 -0.09 -5.32
CA ASP A 101 -20.62 -1.53 -5.10
C ASP A 101 -19.29 -2.23 -5.38
N ALA A 102 -18.60 -1.82 -6.42
CA ALA A 102 -17.30 -2.37 -6.76
C ALA A 102 -16.23 -2.05 -5.71
N ILE A 103 -16.24 -0.84 -5.13
CA ILE A 103 -15.33 -0.48 -4.03
C ILE A 103 -15.67 -1.30 -2.77
N ASN A 104 -16.95 -1.50 -2.44
CA ASN A 104 -17.35 -2.32 -1.29
C ASN A 104 -16.88 -3.77 -1.49
N LYS A 105 -17.12 -4.34 -2.66
CA LYS A 105 -16.66 -5.68 -3.00
C LYS A 105 -15.13 -5.82 -2.93
N PHE A 106 -14.39 -4.82 -3.40
CA PHE A 106 -12.94 -4.77 -3.27
C PHE A 106 -12.48 -4.77 -1.80
N TYR A 107 -13.19 -4.07 -0.90
CA TYR A 107 -12.91 -4.12 0.54
C TYR A 107 -13.10 -5.51 1.13
N GLU A 108 -14.15 -6.19 0.74
CA GLU A 108 -14.47 -7.51 1.27
C GLU A 108 -13.48 -8.57 0.80
N GLU A 109 -13.13 -8.56 -0.49
CA GLU A 109 -12.35 -9.61 -1.12
C GLU A 109 -10.83 -9.41 -1.00
N GLU A 110 -10.31 -8.21 -1.24
CA GLU A 110 -8.87 -8.01 -1.40
C GLU A 110 -8.27 -6.99 -0.43
N PHE A 111 -9.05 -6.01 0.04
CA PHE A 111 -8.53 -4.84 0.73
C PHE A 111 -8.94 -4.76 2.20
N ASN A 112 -9.01 -5.89 2.87
CA ASN A 112 -9.35 -6.01 4.29
C ASN A 112 -8.07 -5.98 5.17
N GLU A 113 -8.27 -5.92 6.49
CA GLU A 113 -7.16 -5.84 7.47
C GLU A 113 -6.27 -7.08 7.50
N SER A 114 -6.73 -8.20 6.96
CA SER A 114 -5.99 -9.46 6.85
C SER A 114 -5.19 -9.55 5.54
N SER A 115 -5.29 -8.56 4.66
CA SER A 115 -4.59 -8.56 3.38
C SER A 115 -3.07 -8.53 3.57
N PRO A 116 -2.32 -9.50 3.02
CA PRO A 116 -0.85 -9.52 3.12
C PRO A 116 -0.18 -8.47 2.22
N TYR A 117 -0.92 -7.88 1.28
CA TYR A 117 -0.37 -7.01 0.24
C TYR A 117 -0.38 -5.53 0.61
N TYR A 118 -1.25 -5.11 1.54
CA TYR A 118 -1.44 -3.71 1.87
C TYR A 118 -1.17 -3.42 3.35
N SER A 119 -0.50 -2.32 3.63
CA SER A 119 -0.32 -1.89 5.01
C SER A 119 -1.63 -1.40 5.61
N LYS A 120 -1.83 -1.61 6.92
CA LYS A 120 -3.00 -1.08 7.65
C LYS A 120 -3.19 0.44 7.44
N ALA A 121 -2.10 1.19 7.33
CA ALA A 121 -2.14 2.63 7.05
C ALA A 121 -2.69 2.92 5.65
N THR A 122 -2.32 2.13 4.64
CA THR A 122 -2.82 2.26 3.27
C THR A 122 -4.31 1.97 3.22
N ILE A 123 -4.76 0.88 3.87
CA ILE A 123 -6.18 0.50 3.94
C ILE A 123 -6.99 1.60 4.63
N LYS A 124 -6.52 2.09 5.79
CA LYS A 124 -7.17 3.19 6.53
C LYS A 124 -7.24 4.48 5.69
N GLY A 125 -6.16 4.82 5.00
CA GLY A 125 -6.11 6.00 4.12
C GLY A 125 -7.08 5.91 2.96
N PHE A 126 -7.13 4.78 2.27
CA PHE A 126 -8.09 4.53 1.19
C PHE A 126 -9.54 4.61 1.69
N ARG A 127 -9.88 3.91 2.79
CA ARG A 127 -11.22 3.97 3.39
C ARG A 127 -11.65 5.39 3.74
N ALA A 128 -10.76 6.17 4.35
CA ALA A 128 -11.04 7.56 4.69
C ALA A 128 -11.33 8.40 3.44
N MET A 129 -10.53 8.25 2.37
CA MET A 129 -10.74 8.99 1.12
C MET A 129 -12.04 8.60 0.44
N MET A 130 -12.34 7.29 0.35
CA MET A 130 -13.59 6.83 -0.27
C MET A 130 -14.80 7.29 0.53
N LYS A 131 -14.75 7.19 1.88
CA LYS A 131 -15.83 7.69 2.75
C LYS A 131 -16.06 9.20 2.56
N CYS A 132 -15.01 9.99 2.46
CA CYS A 132 -15.13 11.44 2.33
C CYS A 132 -15.60 11.91 0.95
N TRP A 133 -15.17 11.23 -0.13
CA TRP A 133 -15.32 11.76 -1.47
C TRP A 133 -16.21 10.94 -2.41
N ILE A 134 -16.44 9.67 -2.10
CA ILE A 134 -17.27 8.77 -2.90
C ILE A 134 -18.58 8.41 -2.18
N PHE A 135 -18.51 8.00 -0.89
CA PHE A 135 -19.66 7.46 -0.13
C PHE A 135 -20.38 8.49 0.75
N ARG A 136 -20.20 9.76 0.56
CA ARG A 136 -20.75 10.76 1.47
C ARG A 136 -22.28 10.71 1.55
N LYS A 137 -22.80 10.53 2.78
CA LYS A 137 -24.24 10.59 3.06
C LYS A 137 -24.76 12.04 3.11
N SER A 138 -26.03 12.21 2.80
CA SER A 138 -26.73 13.48 2.55
C SER A 138 -27.12 14.30 3.80
N SER A 139 -26.47 14.11 4.96
CA SER A 139 -26.90 14.74 6.22
C SER A 139 -26.45 16.18 6.47
N ASP A 140 -25.54 16.71 5.63
CA ASP A 140 -25.04 18.08 5.80
C ASP A 140 -25.50 18.97 4.63
N GLY A 141 -26.64 19.66 4.81
CA GLY A 141 -27.39 20.37 3.77
C GLY A 141 -26.63 21.38 2.89
N ASP A 142 -25.61 22.06 3.42
CA ASP A 142 -24.97 23.18 2.71
C ASP A 142 -23.80 22.76 1.78
N ILE A 143 -23.22 21.61 2.01
CA ILE A 143 -22.10 21.11 1.18
C ILE A 143 -22.60 20.30 -0.03
N MET A 144 -23.83 19.89 -0.02
CA MET A 144 -24.48 19.01 -1.01
C MET A 144 -24.65 19.64 -2.39
N GLN A 145 -24.98 20.89 -2.50
CA GLN A 145 -25.15 21.56 -3.81
C GLN A 145 -23.84 21.67 -4.59
N ARG A 146 -22.68 21.72 -3.90
CA ARG A 146 -21.35 21.81 -4.53
C ARG A 146 -20.74 20.47 -4.91
N LEU A 147 -21.29 19.35 -4.45
CA LEU A 147 -20.79 17.99 -4.65
C LEU A 147 -21.74 17.09 -5.45
N SER A 148 -22.76 17.65 -6.11
CA SER A 148 -23.73 16.89 -6.91
C SER A 148 -23.06 15.97 -7.95
N VAL A 149 -21.96 16.43 -8.54
CA VAL A 149 -21.18 15.65 -9.52
C VAL A 149 -20.51 14.41 -8.90
N VAL A 150 -20.09 14.49 -7.64
CA VAL A 150 -19.43 13.40 -6.93
C VAL A 150 -20.45 12.35 -6.46
N LYS A 151 -21.68 12.78 -6.12
CA LYS A 151 -22.76 11.88 -5.69
C LYS A 151 -23.18 10.91 -6.79
N ASP A 152 -23.25 11.41 -8.02
CA ASP A 152 -23.64 10.60 -9.18
C ASP A 152 -22.57 9.56 -9.54
N LEU A 153 -21.29 9.84 -9.25
CA LEU A 153 -20.20 8.92 -9.56
C LEU A 153 -20.30 7.61 -8.75
N GLN A 154 -20.75 7.65 -7.49
CA GLN A 154 -20.96 6.46 -6.66
C GLN A 154 -21.92 5.47 -7.33
N TYR A 155 -22.98 5.98 -7.95
CA TYR A 155 -24.03 5.18 -8.60
C TYR A 155 -23.77 4.94 -10.08
N THR A 156 -22.67 5.48 -10.61
CA THR A 156 -22.31 5.29 -12.02
C THR A 156 -21.68 3.92 -12.22
N LYS A 157 -22.17 3.17 -13.23
CA LYS A 157 -21.57 1.88 -13.61
C LYS A 157 -20.14 2.09 -14.09
N LEU A 158 -19.22 1.17 -13.74
CA LEU A 158 -17.81 1.28 -14.07
C LEU A 158 -17.58 1.48 -15.58
N CYS A 159 -18.32 0.75 -16.44
CA CYS A 159 -18.25 0.88 -17.91
C CYS A 159 -18.68 2.26 -18.44
N LYS A 160 -19.37 3.08 -17.64
CA LYS A 160 -19.84 4.41 -18.03
C LYS A 160 -18.94 5.54 -17.54
N ILE A 161 -17.99 5.25 -16.64
CA ILE A 161 -17.07 6.26 -16.09
C ILE A 161 -16.06 6.66 -17.17
N LYS A 162 -15.99 7.95 -17.46
CA LYS A 162 -15.06 8.52 -18.45
C LYS A 162 -13.99 9.37 -17.76
N ASN A 163 -12.87 9.59 -18.44
CA ASN A 163 -11.82 10.50 -17.93
C ASN A 163 -12.34 11.88 -17.57
N LYS A 164 -13.35 12.39 -18.29
CA LYS A 164 -13.99 13.68 -17.98
C LYS A 164 -14.64 13.71 -16.59
N ASP A 165 -15.28 12.62 -16.18
CA ASP A 165 -15.91 12.51 -14.86
C ASP A 165 -14.86 12.53 -13.75
N VAL A 166 -13.74 11.85 -14.01
CA VAL A 166 -12.59 11.83 -13.10
C VAL A 166 -11.91 13.20 -12.99
N GLU A 167 -11.80 13.92 -14.10
CA GLU A 167 -11.28 15.31 -14.09
C GLU A 167 -12.18 16.25 -13.28
N ILE A 168 -13.50 16.11 -13.40
CA ILE A 168 -14.46 16.90 -12.62
C ILE A 168 -14.31 16.55 -11.13
N LEU A 169 -14.23 15.27 -10.79
CA LEU A 169 -13.97 14.83 -9.43
C LEU A 169 -12.67 15.44 -8.87
N HIS A 170 -11.57 15.32 -9.62
CA HIS A 170 -10.29 15.88 -9.22
C HIS A 170 -10.36 17.39 -8.99
N LYS A 171 -10.92 18.15 -9.94
CA LYS A 171 -11.09 19.60 -9.83
C LYS A 171 -11.96 19.99 -8.63
N THR A 172 -13.03 19.23 -8.36
CA THR A 172 -13.93 19.50 -7.22
C THR A 172 -13.21 19.35 -5.90
N ILE A 173 -12.43 18.26 -5.73
CA ILE A 173 -11.62 18.04 -4.53
C ILE A 173 -10.49 19.09 -4.43
N SER A 174 -9.86 19.42 -5.56
CA SER A 174 -8.72 20.37 -5.62
C SER A 174 -9.05 21.75 -5.09
N LYS A 175 -10.31 22.21 -5.23
CA LYS A 175 -10.76 23.51 -4.70
C LYS A 175 -10.58 23.62 -3.17
N ARG A 176 -10.59 22.50 -2.45
CA ARG A 176 -10.47 22.46 -0.98
C ARG A 176 -9.15 21.86 -0.51
N ALA A 177 -8.65 20.84 -1.21
CA ALA A 177 -7.52 20.05 -0.79
C ALA A 177 -6.75 19.47 -1.99
N PRO A 178 -5.84 20.25 -2.62
CA PRO A 178 -5.15 19.86 -3.85
C PRO A 178 -4.39 18.53 -3.74
N TYR A 179 -3.66 18.33 -2.64
CA TYR A 179 -2.91 17.09 -2.43
C TYR A 179 -3.82 15.88 -2.18
N VAL A 180 -4.96 16.10 -1.51
CA VAL A 180 -5.97 15.05 -1.31
C VAL A 180 -6.60 14.64 -2.63
N ALA A 181 -6.82 15.58 -3.56
CA ALA A 181 -7.32 15.29 -4.91
C ALA A 181 -6.38 14.32 -5.64
N ASN A 182 -5.09 14.64 -5.71
CA ASN A 182 -4.10 13.74 -6.32
C ASN A 182 -4.10 12.36 -5.67
N ARG A 183 -4.13 12.31 -4.34
CA ARG A 183 -4.11 11.05 -3.59
C ARG A 183 -5.38 10.22 -3.82
N THR A 184 -6.55 10.86 -3.90
CA THR A 184 -7.83 10.20 -4.20
C THR A 184 -7.78 9.52 -5.57
N ILE A 185 -7.29 10.23 -6.59
CA ILE A 185 -7.15 9.66 -7.95
C ILE A 185 -6.12 8.50 -7.95
N GLN A 186 -5.00 8.63 -7.24
CA GLN A 186 -4.03 7.54 -7.11
C GLN A 186 -4.65 6.27 -6.50
N TYR A 187 -5.49 6.43 -5.48
CA TYR A 187 -6.19 5.31 -4.86
C TYR A 187 -7.22 4.67 -5.79
N LEU A 188 -8.02 5.47 -6.50
CA LEU A 188 -8.98 4.95 -7.47
C LEU A 188 -8.28 4.27 -8.66
N ARG A 189 -7.13 4.81 -9.09
CA ARG A 189 -6.29 4.18 -10.11
C ARG A 189 -5.73 2.83 -9.64
N MET A 190 -5.28 2.74 -8.38
CA MET A 190 -4.84 1.49 -7.76
C MET A 190 -6.00 0.48 -7.73
N PHE A 191 -7.16 0.87 -7.21
CA PHE A 191 -8.37 0.05 -7.19
C PHE A 191 -8.70 -0.50 -8.58
N TRP A 192 -8.73 0.34 -9.61
CA TRP A 192 -9.03 -0.07 -10.97
C TRP A 192 -8.02 -1.09 -11.50
N ASN A 193 -6.74 -0.85 -11.30
CA ASN A 193 -5.68 -1.73 -11.81
C ASN A 193 -5.66 -3.09 -11.10
N THR A 194 -6.03 -3.15 -9.83
CA THR A 194 -5.98 -4.39 -9.04
C THR A 194 -7.26 -5.18 -9.11
N PHE A 195 -8.40 -4.53 -9.05
CA PHE A 195 -9.72 -5.16 -8.97
C PHE A 195 -10.43 -5.25 -10.32
N VAL A 196 -10.61 -4.13 -11.01
CA VAL A 196 -11.31 -4.11 -12.30
C VAL A 196 -10.48 -4.73 -13.41
N LYS A 197 -9.16 -4.46 -13.41
CA LYS A 197 -8.15 -5.04 -14.35
C LYS A 197 -8.43 -4.73 -15.82
N SER A 198 -9.32 -3.79 -16.13
CA SER A 198 -9.58 -3.34 -17.48
C SER A 198 -8.42 -2.50 -18.02
N LYS A 199 -8.15 -2.62 -19.33
CA LYS A 199 -7.04 -1.89 -19.98
C LYS A 199 -7.27 -0.39 -19.98
N ASP A 200 -8.52 0.04 -20.13
CA ASP A 200 -8.91 1.44 -20.17
C ASP A 200 -9.24 1.93 -18.78
N ASN A 201 -8.22 2.40 -18.06
CA ASN A 201 -8.40 2.95 -16.72
C ASN A 201 -8.75 4.44 -16.80
N PRO A 202 -10.00 4.84 -16.51
CA PRO A 202 -10.42 6.25 -16.55
C PRO A 202 -9.73 7.12 -15.48
N PHE A 203 -9.20 6.51 -14.42
CA PHE A 203 -8.48 7.20 -13.35
C PHE A 203 -7.00 7.46 -13.68
N LYS A 204 -6.57 7.16 -14.91
CA LYS A 204 -5.23 7.48 -15.39
C LYS A 204 -5.22 8.89 -15.98
N LEU A 205 -5.21 9.91 -15.11
CA LEU A 205 -5.02 11.29 -15.53
C LEU A 205 -3.58 11.56 -15.97
N GLU A 206 -3.43 12.44 -16.96
CA GLU A 206 -2.12 12.94 -17.37
C GLU A 206 -1.48 13.78 -16.25
N ALA A 207 -0.16 13.74 -16.15
CA ALA A 207 0.59 14.45 -15.09
C ALA A 207 0.26 15.96 -15.06
N ARG A 208 0.10 16.60 -16.22
CA ARG A 208 -0.27 18.03 -16.35
C ARG A 208 -1.63 18.40 -15.76
N LYS A 209 -2.53 17.41 -15.56
CA LYS A 209 -3.87 17.60 -14.99
C LYS A 209 -3.89 17.39 -13.47
N LEU A 210 -2.80 16.90 -12.90
CA LEU A 210 -2.63 16.76 -11.46
C LEU A 210 -2.15 18.08 -10.85
N ASN A 211 -2.50 18.30 -9.57
CA ASN A 211 -1.99 19.45 -8.84
C ASN A 211 -0.49 19.31 -8.61
N THR A 212 0.24 20.40 -8.83
CA THR A 212 1.67 20.44 -8.50
C THR A 212 1.85 20.29 -6.98
N GLU A 213 2.54 19.25 -6.55
CA GLU A 213 2.91 19.07 -5.16
C GLU A 213 4.19 19.84 -4.91
N LYS A 214 4.12 20.85 -4.03
CA LYS A 214 5.32 21.54 -3.59
C LYS A 214 6.15 20.59 -2.76
N GLU A 215 7.39 20.36 -3.16
CA GLU A 215 8.37 19.77 -2.28
C GLU A 215 8.68 20.80 -1.19
N TYR A 216 8.35 20.46 0.05
CA TYR A 216 8.82 21.25 1.19
C TYR A 216 10.29 20.91 1.43
N LEU A 217 11.15 21.71 0.82
CA LEU A 217 12.59 21.69 1.08
C LEU A 217 12.97 22.67 2.19
N ASP A 218 12.01 23.03 3.06
CA ASP A 218 12.25 23.90 4.20
C ASP A 218 13.08 23.16 5.24
N PHE A 219 14.36 23.35 5.17
CA PHE A 219 15.30 22.96 6.23
C PHE A 219 15.35 24.05 7.28
N LEU A 220 15.40 23.63 8.54
CA LEU A 220 15.68 24.57 9.63
C LEU A 220 17.03 25.24 9.35
N ASN A 221 17.04 26.57 9.35
CA ASN A 221 18.29 27.30 9.27
C ASN A 221 19.12 27.09 10.55
N PRO A 222 20.42 27.39 10.57
CA PRO A 222 21.27 27.15 11.73
C PRO A 222 20.78 27.81 13.03
N THR A 223 20.13 28.97 12.92
CA THR A 223 19.55 29.68 14.08
C THR A 223 18.31 28.99 14.62
N GLU A 224 17.40 28.55 13.75
CA GLU A 224 16.23 27.77 14.10
C GLU A 224 16.62 26.40 14.68
N LEU A 225 17.60 25.74 14.07
CA LEU A 225 18.14 24.48 14.58
C LEU A 225 18.71 24.64 16.00
N LYS A 226 19.46 25.71 16.26
CA LYS A 226 19.97 26.04 17.60
C LYS A 226 18.83 26.23 18.60
N ARG A 227 17.73 26.90 18.20
CA ARG A 227 16.54 27.09 19.06
C ARG A 227 15.87 25.75 19.38
N VAL A 228 15.63 24.90 18.36
CA VAL A 228 15.06 23.57 18.57
C VAL A 228 15.96 22.72 19.46
N TYR A 229 17.27 22.78 19.24
CA TYR A 229 18.26 22.08 20.06
C TYR A 229 18.24 22.58 21.52
N ALA A 230 18.15 23.90 21.72
CA ALA A 230 18.08 24.52 23.07
C ALA A 230 16.81 24.08 23.79
N ILE A 231 15.69 23.88 23.11
CA ILE A 231 14.44 23.37 23.71
C ILE A 231 14.54 21.89 24.03
N ALA A 232 15.02 21.09 23.07
CA ALA A 232 15.08 19.64 23.19
C ALA A 232 16.13 19.14 24.22
N PHE A 233 17.24 19.88 24.36
CA PHE A 233 18.37 19.50 25.22
C PHE A 233 18.60 20.47 26.37
N ARG A 234 17.60 21.23 26.77
CA ARG A 234 17.77 22.22 27.85
C ARG A 234 18.05 21.57 29.19
N LYS A 235 19.15 21.99 29.80
CA LYS A 235 19.59 21.56 31.12
C LYS A 235 19.34 22.67 32.17
N ASP A 236 19.03 22.23 33.34
CA ASP A 236 19.05 23.11 34.52
C ASP A 236 20.47 23.64 34.77
N LYS A 237 20.59 24.92 35.01
CA LYS A 237 21.89 25.57 35.18
C LYS A 237 22.63 25.12 36.45
N ILE A 238 21.87 24.76 37.49
CA ILE A 238 22.41 24.38 38.78
C ILE A 238 22.73 22.90 38.84
N THR A 239 21.78 22.06 38.42
CA THR A 239 21.87 20.61 38.56
C THR A 239 22.47 19.91 37.31
N GLY A 240 22.62 20.63 36.23
CA GLY A 240 23.07 20.07 34.93
C GLY A 240 22.12 19.03 34.32
N ARG A 241 20.98 18.77 34.95
CA ARG A 241 19.99 17.80 34.50
C ARG A 241 19.05 18.39 33.46
N PHE A 242 18.51 17.55 32.58
CA PHE A 242 17.47 17.96 31.63
C PHE A 242 16.24 18.44 32.41
N LEU A 243 15.71 19.59 32.00
CA LEU A 243 14.56 20.18 32.65
C LEU A 243 13.28 19.50 32.25
N THR A 244 12.67 18.78 33.16
CA THR A 244 11.36 18.13 32.99
C THR A 244 10.19 19.13 33.09
N SER A 245 10.41 20.31 33.65
CA SER A 245 9.38 21.33 33.94
C SER A 245 9.03 22.25 32.76
N HIS A 246 9.65 22.07 31.58
CA HIS A 246 9.39 22.94 30.42
C HIS A 246 8.06 22.77 29.74
N TYR A 247 7.33 21.72 30.06
CA TYR A 247 5.98 21.48 29.58
C TYR A 247 5.08 22.74 29.75
N LYS A 248 5.17 23.41 30.92
CA LYS A 248 4.34 24.59 31.18
C LYS A 248 4.69 25.81 30.32
N LYS A 249 5.94 25.96 29.90
CA LYS A 249 6.40 27.15 29.15
C LYS A 249 6.30 27.00 27.63
N TYR A 250 6.55 25.83 27.10
CA TYR A 250 6.61 25.58 25.65
C TYR A 250 5.62 24.52 25.17
N GLY A 251 4.79 23.94 26.03
CA GLY A 251 3.80 22.93 25.69
C GLY A 251 4.37 21.56 25.30
N LEU A 252 5.69 21.33 25.47
CA LEU A 252 6.35 20.07 25.10
C LEU A 252 6.54 19.17 26.31
N SER A 253 6.07 17.93 26.24
CA SER A 253 6.35 16.89 27.22
C SER A 253 7.81 16.44 27.16
N VAL A 254 8.31 15.83 28.23
CA VAL A 254 9.66 15.23 28.27
C VAL A 254 9.81 14.19 27.16
N VAL A 255 8.77 13.41 26.91
CA VAL A 255 8.72 12.40 25.82
C VAL A 255 8.87 13.07 24.46
N ALA A 256 8.15 14.17 24.21
CA ALA A 256 8.28 14.91 22.95
C ALA A 256 9.69 15.52 22.78
N CYS A 257 10.29 16.02 23.84
CA CYS A 257 11.69 16.49 23.81
C CYS A 257 12.65 15.34 23.48
N ALA A 258 12.42 14.16 24.02
CA ALA A 258 13.23 12.99 23.72
C ALA A 258 13.08 12.51 22.29
N GLU A 259 11.85 12.47 21.76
CA GLU A 259 11.60 12.15 20.36
C GLU A 259 12.35 13.12 19.43
N ILE A 260 12.24 14.44 19.69
CA ILE A 260 12.94 15.47 18.92
C ILE A 260 14.45 15.27 19.02
N SER A 261 14.97 15.01 20.22
CA SER A 261 16.40 14.77 20.44
C SER A 261 16.91 13.56 19.70
N LEU A 262 16.18 12.46 19.73
CA LEU A 262 16.51 11.24 18.99
C LEU A 262 16.45 11.47 17.47
N MET A 263 15.47 12.23 16.98
CA MET A 263 15.38 12.59 15.57
C MET A 263 16.59 13.41 15.12
N LEU A 264 16.92 14.46 15.87
CA LEU A 264 18.04 15.35 15.53
C LEU A 264 19.39 14.63 15.53
N THR A 265 19.58 13.70 16.47
CA THR A 265 20.85 13.00 16.65
C THR A 265 21.00 11.76 15.78
N THR A 266 19.90 11.16 15.32
CA THR A 266 19.92 9.91 14.57
C THR A 266 19.45 10.05 13.11
N GLY A 267 18.83 11.17 12.75
CA GLY A 267 18.21 11.37 11.43
C GLY A 267 17.02 10.44 11.17
N ARG A 268 16.45 9.82 12.21
CA ARG A 268 15.35 8.87 12.09
C ARG A 268 13.99 9.56 12.07
N ARG A 269 13.01 8.88 11.44
CA ARG A 269 11.64 9.41 11.30
C ARG A 269 10.88 9.34 12.61
N THR A 270 10.02 10.34 12.89
CA THR A 270 9.14 10.36 14.06
C THR A 270 8.22 9.15 14.08
N ARG A 271 7.42 8.98 13.02
CA ARG A 271 6.46 7.88 12.96
C ARG A 271 7.11 6.61 12.41
N GLY A 272 6.97 5.54 13.19
CA GLY A 272 7.40 4.19 12.80
C GLY A 272 8.87 3.87 13.05
N GLU A 273 9.70 4.85 13.45
CA GLU A 273 11.07 4.61 13.85
C GLU A 273 11.30 5.10 15.30
N VAL A 274 11.37 6.40 15.54
CA VAL A 274 11.61 6.93 16.90
C VAL A 274 10.41 6.72 17.82
N GLY A 275 9.20 7.14 17.39
CA GLY A 275 7.98 7.03 18.20
C GLY A 275 7.46 5.60 18.44
N SER A 276 8.08 4.59 17.80
CA SER A 276 7.78 3.17 18.07
C SER A 276 8.85 2.45 18.89
N LEU A 277 9.89 3.15 19.31
CA LEU A 277 10.94 2.57 20.14
C LEU A 277 10.38 2.13 21.49
N GLN A 278 10.87 1.01 21.95
CA GLN A 278 10.52 0.44 23.25
C GLN A 278 11.79 0.18 24.05
N TRP A 279 11.72 0.32 25.37
CA TRP A 279 12.87 0.08 26.26
C TRP A 279 13.50 -1.31 26.09
N LYS A 280 12.71 -2.32 25.77
CA LYS A 280 13.24 -3.68 25.48
C LYS A 280 14.17 -3.74 24.27
N ASN A 281 14.10 -2.72 23.40
CA ASN A 281 14.93 -2.61 22.22
C ASN A 281 16.19 -1.76 22.46
N TYR A 282 16.32 -1.17 23.64
CA TYR A 282 17.48 -0.39 24.04
C TYR A 282 18.61 -1.27 24.53
N LEU A 283 19.76 -1.13 23.93
CA LEU A 283 20.99 -1.83 24.30
C LEU A 283 21.91 -0.79 24.98
N SER A 284 22.05 -0.92 26.30
CA SER A 284 22.97 -0.11 27.10
C SER A 284 24.42 -0.62 26.92
N GLY A 285 25.42 0.20 27.28
CA GLY A 285 26.82 -0.17 27.25
C GLY A 285 27.71 0.85 26.56
N TYR A 286 28.92 0.46 26.22
CA TYR A 286 29.94 1.35 25.61
C TYR A 286 29.47 2.01 24.29
N LYS A 287 28.61 1.31 23.54
CA LYS A 287 28.01 1.82 22.27
C LYS A 287 26.49 1.71 22.37
N PRO A 288 25.82 2.61 23.12
CA PRO A 288 24.39 2.52 23.31
C PRO A 288 23.66 2.63 21.97
N SER A 289 22.65 1.79 21.79
CA SER A 289 21.94 1.66 20.52
C SER A 289 20.51 1.17 20.71
N PHE A 290 19.67 1.37 19.70
CA PHE A 290 18.38 0.71 19.59
C PHE A 290 18.41 -0.36 18.50
N LYS A 291 17.75 -1.50 18.77
CA LYS A 291 17.57 -2.59 17.83
C LYS A 291 16.08 -2.82 17.61
N TYR A 292 15.59 -2.76 16.36
CA TYR A 292 14.20 -3.00 16.03
C TYR A 292 14.01 -3.70 14.70
N GLU A 293 12.88 -4.38 14.52
CA GLU A 293 12.69 -5.37 13.45
C GLU A 293 12.02 -4.86 12.18
N LYS A 294 11.57 -3.60 12.10
CA LYS A 294 10.84 -3.11 10.92
C LYS A 294 11.19 -1.68 10.54
N THR A 295 11.62 -1.50 9.30
CA THR A 295 11.64 -0.19 8.65
C THR A 295 10.54 -0.10 7.58
N LYS A 296 9.98 1.09 7.35
CA LYS A 296 8.96 1.35 6.34
C LYS A 296 9.37 0.93 4.91
N THR A 297 10.66 0.88 4.63
CA THR A 297 11.23 0.59 3.31
C THR A 297 11.66 -0.85 3.10
N SER A 298 11.63 -1.68 4.13
CA SER A 298 12.07 -3.08 4.05
C SER A 298 10.89 -3.99 3.75
N LYS A 299 10.91 -4.67 2.59
CA LYS A 299 9.97 -5.74 2.24
C LYS A 299 10.23 -7.04 3.01
N LYS A 300 11.41 -7.20 3.61
CA LYS A 300 11.79 -8.33 4.48
C LYS A 300 11.98 -7.83 5.90
N THR A 301 11.67 -8.66 6.87
CA THR A 301 11.95 -8.39 8.29
C THR A 301 13.44 -8.17 8.45
N LYS A 302 13.87 -6.93 8.51
CA LYS A 302 15.26 -6.56 8.65
C LYS A 302 15.47 -6.00 10.04
N VAL A 303 16.35 -6.61 10.79
CA VAL A 303 16.80 -6.07 12.06
C VAL A 303 17.67 -4.85 11.77
N VAL A 304 17.25 -3.71 12.27
CA VAL A 304 18.02 -2.46 12.17
C VAL A 304 18.52 -2.10 13.54
N GLN A 305 19.82 -1.90 13.64
CA GLN A 305 20.47 -1.36 14.83
C GLN A 305 21.07 -0.02 14.49
N PHE A 306 20.80 1.00 15.31
CA PHE A 306 21.40 2.30 15.17
C PHE A 306 21.96 2.78 16.50
N ARG A 307 23.13 3.40 16.46
CA ARG A 307 23.78 3.99 17.61
C ARG A 307 23.13 5.33 17.96
N ILE A 308 23.13 5.64 19.24
CA ILE A 308 22.66 6.92 19.75
C ILE A 308 23.84 7.67 20.39
N GLY A 309 23.85 8.99 20.17
CA GLY A 309 24.88 9.86 20.69
C GLY A 309 24.72 10.11 22.20
N LYS A 310 25.77 10.59 22.82
CA LYS A 310 25.84 10.88 24.26
C LYS A 310 24.68 11.75 24.77
N ASN A 311 24.35 12.80 24.04
CA ASN A 311 23.23 13.69 24.38
C ASN A 311 21.86 12.98 24.37
N ALA A 312 21.64 12.07 23.40
CA ALA A 312 20.40 11.31 23.35
C ALA A 312 20.30 10.29 24.51
N VAL A 313 21.43 9.71 24.93
CA VAL A 313 21.49 8.82 26.10
C VAL A 313 21.10 9.57 27.37
N GLU A 314 21.61 10.78 27.58
CA GLU A 314 21.27 11.60 28.76
C GLU A 314 19.76 11.93 28.79
N VAL A 315 19.15 12.25 27.63
CA VAL A 315 17.70 12.49 27.54
C VAL A 315 16.91 11.22 27.89
N LEU A 316 17.33 10.06 27.36
CA LEU A 316 16.68 8.79 27.66
C LEU A 316 16.78 8.42 29.15
N GLN A 317 17.92 8.65 29.78
CA GLN A 317 18.09 8.44 31.21
C GLN A 317 17.17 9.32 32.04
N THR A 318 16.91 10.55 31.61
CA THR A 318 15.94 11.45 32.27
C THR A 318 14.52 10.88 32.17
N ILE A 319 14.09 10.38 31.02
CA ILE A 319 12.77 9.78 30.86
C ILE A 319 12.64 8.50 31.69
N GLN A 320 13.69 7.69 31.75
CA GLN A 320 13.66 6.47 32.55
C GLN A 320 13.47 6.78 34.05
N ARG A 321 14.05 7.86 34.53
CA ARG A 321 13.84 8.32 35.89
C ARG A 321 12.42 8.83 36.15
N ASP A 322 11.86 9.59 35.20
CA ASP A 322 10.48 10.07 35.28
C ASP A 322 9.45 8.93 35.26
N LYS A 323 9.77 7.82 34.59
CA LYS A 323 8.90 6.64 34.57
C LYS A 323 8.73 6.01 35.96
N PHE A 324 9.74 6.07 36.83
CA PHE A 324 9.60 5.62 38.21
C PHE A 324 8.63 6.50 39.00
N ASN A 325 8.51 7.78 38.61
CA ASN A 325 7.58 8.74 39.27
C ASN A 325 6.20 8.75 38.58
N ASN A 326 6.05 8.19 37.35
CA ASN A 326 4.79 8.11 36.63
C ASN A 326 4.66 6.79 35.85
N PRO A 327 4.21 5.70 36.51
CA PRO A 327 4.15 4.35 35.96
C PRO A 327 3.17 4.18 34.80
N LYS A 328 2.33 5.20 34.48
CA LYS A 328 1.38 5.16 33.36
C LYS A 328 1.99 5.60 32.00
N SER A 329 3.23 6.08 31.98
CA SER A 329 3.89 6.45 30.72
C SER A 329 4.34 5.18 30.00
N LYS A 330 3.91 5.01 28.75
CA LYS A 330 4.29 3.89 27.87
C LYS A 330 5.72 4.02 27.33
N PHE A 331 6.43 5.07 27.66
CA PHE A 331 7.88 5.23 27.49
C PHE A 331 8.57 5.06 28.80
#